data_700ba586662083efdeff7b668dde66f9
#
_entry.id   700ba586662083efdeff7b668dde66f9
#
_cell.length_a   1.000
_cell.length_b   1.000
_cell.length_c   1.000
_cell.angle_alpha   90.00
_cell.angle_beta   90.00
_cell.angle_gamma   90.00
#
_symmetry.space_group_name_H-M   'P 1'
#
loop_
_entity.id
_entity.type
_entity.pdbx_description
1 polymer ?
#
loop_
_entity_poly.entity_id
_entity_poly.type
_entity_poly.pdbx_seq_one_letter_code
_entity_poly.pdbx_strand_id
1 'polypeptide(L)'
;MLYNIIRCKSVTSGWKVKVLMLLFTIHYSLFTATAQDKIINPDISYAGTPRTCEIGGIAVEGVEGYEDYVLTGLSGLTVGQQVEVPGSQITEAVKRYWRNGLFSKVSITADSIVGNKIYLCVHLGLRPRITEIRYHGIKKAERDDMETKLGMVKGMSLTRNIVDRAKILAKKYFDDKGYKNAEIDIVQHEVAGTNNVILDVNIDKKDKMRVKRIIFDGNEKLTDGKIKGSLISKGAFGKIHEASKFQNIFKSKKFTDERYKEAKQALIDKYNELGFRDAAILEDSVYSYDDKHVNIYVKVDEGDKYYIRNITWVGNTVVTTDYLNAVLGMKRGDVYNQKQMGKRLREDDDAAGNYYYNNGYVFSNIDPVEVNIDGDSIDIEMRVTEGPQAHLNHVRIYGNDRLYEEVVRRELRTKPGDLFNKEALQRSARDIASM
;
A
#
# COMPACT_ATOMS: atom_id res chain seq x y z
N MET A 1 3.74 -72.64 17.18
CA MET A 1 3.48 -74.07 16.96
C MET A 1 4.60 -74.61 16.08
N LEU A 2 5.35 -75.51 16.60
CA LEU A 2 6.01 -76.72 16.19
C LEU A 2 7.43 -76.81 16.76
N TYR A 3 7.46 -77.44 17.95
CA TYR A 3 8.63 -78.09 18.50
C TYR A 3 8.99 -79.27 17.63
N ASN A 4 10.26 -79.43 17.30
CA ASN A 4 10.79 -80.70 16.86
C ASN A 4 12.08 -80.96 17.67
N ILE A 5 11.93 -81.94 18.55
CA ILE A 5 12.94 -82.64 19.37
C ILE A 5 13.74 -83.53 18.48
N ILE A 6 15.07 -83.30 18.37
CA ILE A 6 15.98 -84.38 17.86
C ILE A 6 16.82 -84.85 19.03
N ARG A 7 16.52 -86.12 19.38
CA ARG A 7 17.30 -86.97 20.28
C ARG A 7 18.52 -87.49 19.58
N CYS A 8 19.72 -87.13 20.01
CA CYS A 8 20.91 -87.76 19.50
C CYS A 8 21.60 -88.57 20.61
N LYS A 9 21.84 -89.82 20.33
CA LYS A 9 22.52 -90.78 21.18
C LYS A 9 24.01 -90.47 21.35
N SER A 10 24.50 -90.72 22.55
CA SER A 10 25.89 -90.67 22.94
C SER A 10 26.79 -91.60 22.16
N VAL A 11 27.91 -91.12 21.67
CA VAL A 11 29.10 -91.89 21.31
C VAL A 11 30.35 -91.14 21.80
N THR A 12 31.07 -91.76 22.68
CA THR A 12 32.28 -91.37 23.33
C THR A 12 33.46 -91.21 22.39
N SER A 13 34.13 -90.04 22.44
CA SER A 13 35.58 -89.99 22.27
C SER A 13 36.03 -88.52 22.77
N GLY A 14 36.58 -88.52 23.92
CA GLY A 14 36.85 -87.27 24.69
C GLY A 14 37.96 -86.37 24.21
N TRP A 15 38.53 -86.54 23.01
CA TRP A 15 39.56 -85.62 22.51
C TRP A 15 39.09 -84.76 21.34
N LYS A 16 38.24 -85.25 20.53
CA LYS A 16 37.65 -84.44 19.44
C LYS A 16 36.69 -83.41 19.90
N VAL A 17 36.05 -83.58 21.06
CA VAL A 17 35.12 -82.62 21.65
C VAL A 17 35.88 -81.39 22.25
N LYS A 18 37.09 -81.65 22.79
CA LYS A 18 37.89 -80.52 23.33
C LYS A 18 38.48 -79.61 22.23
N VAL A 19 38.87 -80.12 21.09
CA VAL A 19 39.35 -79.37 19.94
C VAL A 19 38.20 -78.60 19.25
N LEU A 20 37.00 -79.22 19.18
CA LEU A 20 35.80 -78.55 18.62
C LEU A 20 35.28 -77.45 19.55
N MET A 21 35.34 -77.62 20.87
CA MET A 21 35.02 -76.55 21.81
C MET A 21 36.03 -75.39 21.79
N LEU A 22 37.33 -75.70 21.62
CA LEU A 22 38.34 -74.64 21.51
C LEU A 22 38.24 -73.86 20.23
N LEU A 23 37.84 -74.48 19.10
CA LEU A 23 37.56 -73.79 17.85
C LEU A 23 36.25 -73.00 17.89
N PHE A 24 35.24 -73.44 18.64
CA PHE A 24 34.00 -72.70 18.85
C PHE A 24 34.19 -71.46 19.76
N THR A 25 35.07 -71.52 20.75
CA THR A 25 35.40 -70.35 21.60
C THR A 25 36.26 -69.37 20.87
N ILE A 26 37.15 -69.77 19.95
CA ILE A 26 37.95 -68.87 19.11
C ILE A 26 37.06 -68.19 18.02
N HIS A 27 36.03 -68.88 17.51
CA HIS A 27 35.05 -68.26 16.57
C HIS A 27 34.06 -67.32 17.27
N TYR A 28 33.72 -67.53 18.57
CA TYR A 28 32.82 -66.67 19.35
C TYR A 28 33.51 -65.38 19.81
N SER A 29 34.85 -65.37 19.94
CA SER A 29 35.60 -64.16 20.32
C SER A 29 35.92 -63.24 19.15
N LEU A 30 35.62 -63.63 17.88
CA LEU A 30 35.75 -62.77 16.68
C LEU A 30 34.46 -62.05 16.26
N PHE A 31 33.33 -62.34 16.91
CA PHE A 31 32.08 -61.60 16.75
C PHE A 31 31.80 -60.73 18.01
N THR A 32 32.77 -59.95 18.42
CA THR A 32 32.45 -58.72 19.13
C THR A 32 32.00 -57.73 18.06
N ALA A 33 30.74 -57.84 17.66
CA ALA A 33 30.06 -56.72 17.07
C ALA A 33 30.22 -55.58 18.07
N THR A 34 31.01 -54.59 17.73
CA THR A 34 30.99 -53.34 18.45
C THR A 34 29.55 -52.85 18.39
N ALA A 35 28.80 -53.05 19.45
CA ALA A 35 27.54 -52.39 19.63
C ALA A 35 27.86 -50.91 19.55
N GLN A 36 27.64 -50.27 18.46
CA GLN A 36 27.75 -48.85 18.37
C GLN A 36 26.68 -48.30 19.32
N ASP A 37 27.11 -47.52 20.33
CA ASP A 37 26.20 -46.88 21.27
C ASP A 37 25.19 -46.06 20.44
N LYS A 38 23.95 -46.52 20.47
CA LYS A 38 22.82 -45.80 19.85
C LYS A 38 22.22 -44.89 20.91
N ILE A 39 22.44 -43.59 20.75
CA ILE A 39 21.79 -42.58 21.59
C ILE A 39 20.49 -42.20 20.91
N ILE A 40 19.33 -42.42 21.53
CA ILE A 40 18.01 -42.05 21.08
C ILE A 40 17.64 -40.70 21.70
N ASN A 41 17.06 -39.79 20.96
CA ASN A 41 16.70 -38.43 21.34
C ASN A 41 17.85 -37.72 22.07
N PRO A 42 19.01 -37.51 21.40
CA PRO A 42 20.15 -36.86 22.02
C PRO A 42 19.80 -35.42 22.45
N ASP A 43 20.13 -35.10 23.68
CA ASP A 43 20.01 -33.72 24.17
C ASP A 43 21.16 -32.89 23.58
N ILE A 44 20.79 -32.03 22.56
CA ILE A 44 21.73 -31.18 21.87
C ILE A 44 21.63 -29.77 22.43
N SER A 45 22.57 -29.41 23.27
CA SER A 45 22.68 -28.07 23.82
C SER A 45 23.41 -27.14 22.85
N TYR A 46 22.78 -26.02 22.47
CA TYR A 46 23.42 -24.96 21.66
C TYR A 46 24.55 -24.23 22.40
N ALA A 47 24.65 -24.38 23.72
CA ALA A 47 25.75 -23.85 24.53
C ALA A 47 26.98 -24.77 24.57
N GLY A 48 26.86 -26.00 24.04
CA GLY A 48 27.94 -26.99 23.99
C GLY A 48 28.90 -26.78 22.81
N THR A 49 30.02 -27.52 22.86
CA THR A 49 30.95 -27.56 21.73
C THR A 49 30.30 -28.31 20.56
N PRO A 50 30.33 -27.72 19.33
CA PRO A 50 29.80 -28.40 18.15
C PRO A 50 30.51 -29.73 17.89
N ARG A 51 29.73 -30.75 17.50
CA ARG A 51 30.28 -32.07 17.08
C ARG A 51 30.08 -32.22 15.59
N THR A 52 31.12 -32.66 14.90
CA THR A 52 31.02 -32.99 13.48
C THR A 52 30.46 -34.41 13.35
N CYS A 53 29.30 -34.54 12.70
CA CYS A 53 28.65 -35.81 12.44
C CYS A 53 28.36 -35.97 10.93
N GLU A 54 28.32 -37.21 10.47
CA GLU A 54 27.82 -37.54 9.14
C GLU A 54 26.30 -37.75 9.17
N ILE A 55 25.57 -37.18 8.25
CA ILE A 55 24.11 -37.42 8.15
C ILE A 55 23.87 -38.87 7.68
N GLY A 56 23.35 -39.67 8.60
CA GLY A 56 23.03 -41.11 8.30
C GLY A 56 21.67 -41.26 7.66
N GLY A 57 20.74 -40.34 7.87
CA GLY A 57 19.39 -40.33 7.30
C GLY A 57 18.65 -39.08 7.64
N ILE A 58 17.68 -38.72 6.81
CA ILE A 58 16.77 -37.56 7.02
C ILE A 58 15.34 -38.09 6.82
N ALA A 59 14.54 -37.99 7.87
CA ALA A 59 13.09 -38.25 7.81
C ALA A 59 12.35 -36.91 7.76
N VAL A 60 11.17 -36.86 7.14
CA VAL A 60 10.30 -35.69 7.10
C VAL A 60 8.93 -36.08 7.65
N GLU A 61 8.40 -35.27 8.54
CA GLU A 61 7.11 -35.49 9.18
C GLU A 61 6.22 -34.24 9.15
N GLY A 62 4.91 -34.45 9.23
CA GLY A 62 3.92 -33.40 9.41
C GLY A 62 3.39 -32.76 8.11
N VAL A 63 3.77 -33.30 6.95
CA VAL A 63 3.28 -32.85 5.64
C VAL A 63 2.83 -34.04 4.79
N GLU A 64 1.57 -34.05 4.39
CA GLU A 64 1.02 -35.06 3.48
C GLU A 64 0.96 -34.53 2.04
N GLY A 65 1.06 -35.42 1.06
CA GLY A 65 0.93 -35.09 -0.36
C GLY A 65 2.20 -34.56 -1.04
N TYR A 66 3.34 -34.63 -0.37
CA TYR A 66 4.66 -34.33 -0.94
C TYR A 66 5.59 -35.52 -0.77
N GLU A 67 6.40 -35.81 -1.77
CA GLU A 67 7.42 -36.84 -1.68
C GLU A 67 8.59 -36.41 -0.78
N ASP A 68 9.04 -37.27 0.11
CA ASP A 68 10.08 -36.97 1.11
C ASP A 68 11.38 -36.47 0.47
N TYR A 69 11.76 -36.98 -0.71
CA TYR A 69 12.97 -36.53 -1.39
C TYR A 69 12.88 -35.08 -1.87
N VAL A 70 11.67 -34.59 -2.22
CA VAL A 70 11.43 -33.20 -2.62
C VAL A 70 11.59 -32.31 -1.41
N LEU A 71 10.95 -32.70 -0.30
CA LEU A 71 11.02 -31.93 0.95
C LEU A 71 12.45 -31.92 1.49
N THR A 72 13.13 -33.05 1.52
CA THR A 72 14.53 -33.13 1.93
C THR A 72 15.42 -32.25 1.05
N GLY A 73 15.21 -32.26 -0.27
CA GLY A 73 15.95 -31.42 -1.23
C GLY A 73 15.86 -29.92 -0.94
N LEU A 74 14.69 -29.44 -0.43
CA LEU A 74 14.51 -28.06 -0.04
C LEU A 74 15.42 -27.63 1.13
N SER A 75 15.80 -28.57 2.01
CA SER A 75 16.72 -28.29 3.11
C SER A 75 18.14 -27.98 2.63
N GLY A 76 18.53 -28.59 1.50
CA GLY A 76 19.91 -28.60 1.00
C GLY A 76 20.85 -29.46 1.84
N LEU A 77 20.29 -30.33 2.72
CA LEU A 77 21.05 -31.37 3.42
C LEU A 77 20.99 -32.67 2.62
N THR A 78 22.09 -33.41 2.61
CA THR A 78 22.17 -34.72 1.90
C THR A 78 22.71 -35.80 2.83
N VAL A 79 22.23 -37.02 2.64
CA VAL A 79 22.74 -38.17 3.39
C VAL A 79 24.22 -38.38 2.99
N GLY A 80 25.08 -38.66 3.97
CA GLY A 80 26.55 -38.74 3.80
C GLY A 80 27.29 -37.42 3.97
N GLN A 81 26.57 -36.29 4.06
CA GLN A 81 27.18 -34.97 4.30
C GLN A 81 27.70 -34.85 5.72
N GLN A 82 28.88 -34.25 5.89
CA GLN A 82 29.42 -33.86 7.20
C GLN A 82 28.76 -32.56 7.66
N VAL A 83 28.21 -32.54 8.85
CA VAL A 83 27.54 -31.39 9.45
C VAL A 83 28.03 -31.19 10.89
N GLU A 84 28.13 -29.92 11.29
CA GLU A 84 28.32 -29.56 12.68
C GLU A 84 26.99 -29.48 13.41
N VAL A 85 26.86 -30.11 14.58
CA VAL A 85 25.64 -30.11 15.38
C VAL A 85 25.97 -29.74 16.83
N PRO A 86 25.40 -28.64 17.35
CA PRO A 86 24.65 -27.59 16.62
C PRO A 86 25.56 -26.79 15.67
N GLY A 87 25.01 -26.38 14.52
CA GLY A 87 25.82 -25.70 13.51
C GLY A 87 25.02 -24.85 12.52
N SER A 88 25.78 -24.08 11.71
CA SER A 88 25.21 -23.15 10.75
C SER A 88 24.45 -23.84 9.61
N GLN A 89 24.88 -25.06 9.21
CA GLN A 89 24.25 -25.82 8.15
C GLN A 89 22.79 -26.19 8.45
N ILE A 90 22.52 -26.62 9.71
CA ILE A 90 21.15 -26.92 10.17
C ILE A 90 20.32 -25.62 10.22
N THR A 91 20.90 -24.53 10.71
CA THR A 91 20.24 -23.22 10.75
C THR A 91 19.88 -22.75 9.33
N GLU A 92 20.79 -22.90 8.36
CA GLU A 92 20.52 -22.53 6.97
C GLU A 92 19.46 -23.43 6.32
N ALA A 93 19.41 -24.70 6.65
CA ALA A 93 18.33 -25.60 6.21
C ALA A 93 16.96 -25.11 6.69
N VAL A 94 16.85 -24.75 7.97
CA VAL A 94 15.63 -24.15 8.53
C VAL A 94 15.26 -22.86 7.81
N LYS A 95 16.23 -21.96 7.57
CA LYS A 95 16.00 -20.71 6.83
C LYS A 95 15.55 -20.95 5.38
N ARG A 96 16.05 -22.00 4.71
CA ARG A 96 15.61 -22.37 3.34
C ARG A 96 14.15 -22.77 3.31
N TYR A 97 13.68 -23.59 4.26
CA TYR A 97 12.26 -23.90 4.39
C TYR A 97 11.41 -22.66 4.61
N TRP A 98 11.83 -21.74 5.49
CA TRP A 98 11.11 -20.49 5.73
C TRP A 98 11.07 -19.58 4.50
N ARG A 99 12.15 -19.48 3.75
CA ARG A 99 12.22 -18.69 2.51
C ARG A 99 11.28 -19.22 1.41
N ASN A 100 11.02 -20.52 1.40
CA ASN A 100 10.08 -21.13 0.45
C ASN A 100 8.64 -20.61 0.62
N GLY A 101 8.28 -20.17 1.82
CA GLY A 101 6.97 -19.58 2.11
C GLY A 101 5.80 -20.54 2.27
N LEU A 102 6.00 -21.85 2.03
CA LEU A 102 4.95 -22.89 2.12
C LEU A 102 4.66 -23.33 3.56
N PHE A 103 5.64 -23.15 4.46
CA PHE A 103 5.57 -23.73 5.79
C PHE A 103 5.21 -22.70 6.87
N SER A 104 4.36 -23.12 7.79
CA SER A 104 3.97 -22.38 9.01
C SER A 104 4.79 -22.77 10.23
N LYS A 105 5.33 -23.99 10.22
CA LYS A 105 6.16 -24.54 11.27
C LYS A 105 7.33 -25.30 10.62
N VAL A 106 8.52 -25.07 11.13
CA VAL A 106 9.74 -25.77 10.69
C VAL A 106 10.59 -26.02 11.92
N SER A 107 10.90 -27.28 12.20
CA SER A 107 11.89 -27.68 13.19
C SER A 107 12.68 -28.89 12.72
N ILE A 108 13.95 -28.95 13.04
CA ILE A 108 14.83 -30.09 12.76
C ILE A 108 15.31 -30.62 14.11
N THR A 109 15.01 -31.89 14.36
CA THR A 109 15.42 -32.60 15.56
C THR A 109 16.39 -33.72 15.22
N ALA A 110 17.23 -34.10 16.12
CA ALA A 110 18.04 -35.31 16.02
C ALA A 110 17.26 -36.45 16.63
N ASP A 111 16.91 -37.46 15.82
CA ASP A 111 16.20 -38.64 16.27
C ASP A 111 17.15 -39.62 16.97
N SER A 112 18.31 -39.86 16.39
CA SER A 112 19.32 -40.71 17.02
C SER A 112 20.73 -40.40 16.52
N ILE A 113 21.72 -40.78 17.33
CA ILE A 113 23.15 -40.76 16.95
C ILE A 113 23.66 -42.20 17.12
N VAL A 114 24.28 -42.72 16.05
CA VAL A 114 24.89 -44.05 16.05
C VAL A 114 26.37 -43.90 15.64
N GLY A 115 27.26 -43.98 16.60
CA GLY A 115 28.70 -43.71 16.36
C GLY A 115 28.91 -42.26 15.93
N ASN A 116 29.34 -42.03 14.67
CA ASN A 116 29.53 -40.68 14.11
C ASN A 116 28.39 -40.26 13.14
N LYS A 117 27.34 -41.08 13.06
CA LYS A 117 26.20 -40.80 12.17
C LYS A 117 25.02 -40.24 12.93
N ILE A 118 24.46 -39.11 12.47
CA ILE A 118 23.26 -38.47 13.01
C ILE A 118 22.09 -38.74 12.09
N TYR A 119 20.95 -39.08 12.65
CA TYR A 119 19.66 -39.21 11.97
C TYR A 119 18.79 -38.03 12.33
N LEU A 120 18.38 -37.27 11.32
CA LEU A 120 17.62 -36.03 11.49
C LEU A 120 16.15 -36.28 11.15
N CYS A 121 15.26 -35.66 11.94
CA CYS A 121 13.85 -35.59 11.63
C CYS A 121 13.45 -34.12 11.41
N VAL A 122 12.90 -33.85 10.24
CA VAL A 122 12.43 -32.51 9.85
C VAL A 122 10.92 -32.46 10.05
N HIS A 123 10.45 -31.73 11.03
CA HIS A 123 9.04 -31.53 11.27
C HIS A 123 8.56 -30.27 10.56
N LEU A 124 7.67 -30.42 9.59
CA LEU A 124 7.11 -29.35 8.78
C LEU A 124 5.61 -29.23 9.04
N GLY A 125 5.11 -28.00 9.04
CA GLY A 125 3.68 -27.73 9.00
C GLY A 125 3.38 -26.82 7.83
N LEU A 126 2.44 -27.20 6.96
CA LEU A 126 2.03 -26.37 5.83
C LEU A 126 1.29 -25.12 6.31
N ARG A 127 1.43 -24.03 5.57
CA ARG A 127 0.58 -22.85 5.76
C ARG A 127 -0.80 -23.14 5.20
N PRO A 128 -1.86 -22.82 5.94
CA PRO A 128 -3.21 -22.99 5.45
C PRO A 128 -3.45 -22.16 4.19
N ARG A 129 -4.28 -22.66 3.28
CA ARG A 129 -4.66 -21.99 2.05
C ARG A 129 -6.10 -21.51 2.11
N ILE A 130 -6.34 -20.30 1.61
CA ILE A 130 -7.67 -19.70 1.55
C ILE A 130 -8.50 -20.44 0.49
N THR A 131 -9.59 -21.09 0.91
CA THR A 131 -10.53 -21.75 0.00
C THR A 131 -11.67 -20.82 -0.39
N GLU A 132 -12.15 -20.04 0.57
CA GLU A 132 -13.28 -19.16 0.40
C GLU A 132 -13.11 -17.92 1.28
N ILE A 133 -13.60 -16.77 0.80
CA ILE A 133 -13.67 -15.53 1.57
C ILE A 133 -15.12 -15.08 1.57
N ARG A 134 -15.69 -14.94 2.76
CA ARG A 134 -17.08 -14.51 2.96
C ARG A 134 -17.08 -13.15 3.62
N TYR A 135 -17.85 -12.23 3.05
CA TYR A 135 -17.99 -10.87 3.56
C TYR A 135 -19.35 -10.67 4.19
N HIS A 136 -19.40 -10.17 5.43
CA HIS A 136 -20.61 -9.90 6.18
C HIS A 136 -20.72 -8.40 6.52
N GLY A 137 -21.94 -7.86 6.59
CA GLY A 137 -22.22 -6.48 6.97
C GLY A 137 -22.03 -5.42 5.86
N ILE A 138 -21.74 -5.83 4.62
CA ILE A 138 -21.50 -4.93 3.49
C ILE A 138 -22.38 -5.23 2.27
N LYS A 139 -22.53 -4.23 1.41
CA LYS A 139 -23.27 -4.37 0.14
C LYS A 139 -22.39 -5.02 -0.94
N LYS A 140 -23.02 -5.55 -2.00
CA LYS A 140 -22.33 -6.20 -3.13
C LYS A 140 -21.24 -5.32 -3.74
N ALA A 141 -21.53 -4.05 -4.05
CA ALA A 141 -20.53 -3.14 -4.62
C ALA A 141 -19.33 -2.88 -3.67
N GLU A 142 -19.58 -2.85 -2.34
CA GLU A 142 -18.50 -2.71 -1.36
C GLU A 142 -17.67 -3.99 -1.26
N ARG A 143 -18.28 -5.15 -1.49
CA ARG A 143 -17.58 -6.44 -1.55
C ARG A 143 -16.64 -6.47 -2.76
N ASP A 144 -17.12 -6.11 -3.94
CA ASP A 144 -16.32 -6.09 -5.16
C ASP A 144 -15.10 -5.16 -5.01
N ASP A 145 -15.29 -3.99 -4.36
CA ASP A 145 -14.20 -3.08 -3.98
C ASP A 145 -13.22 -3.74 -2.99
N MET A 146 -13.73 -4.48 -1.99
CA MET A 146 -12.89 -5.15 -0.99
C MET A 146 -12.05 -6.27 -1.60
N GLU A 147 -12.65 -7.12 -2.43
CA GLU A 147 -11.94 -8.20 -3.14
C GLU A 147 -10.74 -7.68 -3.90
N THR A 148 -10.89 -6.53 -4.56
CA THR A 148 -9.80 -5.87 -5.29
C THR A 148 -8.74 -5.26 -4.36
N LYS A 149 -9.16 -4.59 -3.28
CA LYS A 149 -8.26 -3.80 -2.43
C LYS A 149 -7.52 -4.60 -1.38
N LEU A 150 -8.13 -5.64 -0.82
CA LEU A 150 -7.51 -6.44 0.23
C LEU A 150 -6.40 -7.36 -0.30
N GLY A 151 -6.43 -7.70 -1.59
CA GLY A 151 -5.44 -8.55 -2.23
C GLY A 151 -5.41 -9.99 -1.68
N MET A 152 -6.50 -10.42 -1.03
CA MET A 152 -6.70 -11.81 -0.62
C MET A 152 -7.42 -12.55 -1.74
N VAL A 153 -6.85 -13.66 -2.19
CA VAL A 153 -7.44 -14.47 -3.27
C VAL A 153 -7.50 -15.94 -2.87
N LYS A 154 -8.46 -16.68 -3.45
CA LYS A 154 -8.56 -18.13 -3.27
C LYS A 154 -7.26 -18.82 -3.69
N GLY A 155 -6.84 -19.83 -2.94
CA GLY A 155 -5.60 -20.57 -3.17
C GLY A 155 -4.35 -19.93 -2.55
N MET A 156 -4.43 -18.70 -2.08
CA MET A 156 -3.32 -18.00 -1.43
C MET A 156 -3.00 -18.62 -0.06
N SER A 157 -1.72 -18.77 0.25
CA SER A 157 -1.28 -19.19 1.59
C SER A 157 -1.56 -18.08 2.62
N LEU A 158 -2.25 -18.43 3.69
CA LEU A 158 -2.63 -17.49 4.73
C LEU A 158 -1.47 -17.28 5.70
N THR A 159 -1.17 -16.01 5.98
CA THR A 159 -0.23 -15.59 7.03
C THR A 159 -0.89 -14.56 7.92
N ARG A 160 -0.43 -14.46 9.16
CA ARG A 160 -0.90 -13.43 10.08
C ARG A 160 -0.76 -12.02 9.51
N ASN A 161 0.35 -11.75 8.83
CA ASN A 161 0.59 -10.45 8.19
C ASN A 161 -0.46 -10.13 7.10
N ILE A 162 -0.90 -11.12 6.31
CA ILE A 162 -1.96 -10.93 5.31
C ILE A 162 -3.28 -10.53 5.99
N VAL A 163 -3.64 -11.20 7.09
CA VAL A 163 -4.85 -10.89 7.86
C VAL A 163 -4.77 -9.48 8.46
N ASP A 164 -3.67 -9.16 9.12
CA ASP A 164 -3.48 -7.84 9.75
C ASP A 164 -3.49 -6.72 8.71
N ARG A 165 -2.81 -6.92 7.58
CA ARG A 165 -2.83 -5.99 6.45
C ARG A 165 -4.24 -5.81 5.88
N ALA A 166 -5.00 -6.90 5.73
CA ALA A 166 -6.37 -6.86 5.25
C ALA A 166 -7.27 -6.07 6.20
N LYS A 167 -7.14 -6.26 7.52
CA LYS A 167 -7.86 -5.47 8.53
C LYS A 167 -7.55 -3.97 8.40
N ILE A 168 -6.28 -3.60 8.26
CA ILE A 168 -5.84 -2.20 8.10
C ILE A 168 -6.41 -1.59 6.81
N LEU A 169 -6.34 -2.31 5.69
CA LEU A 169 -6.85 -1.83 4.40
C LEU A 169 -8.38 -1.69 4.40
N ALA A 170 -9.10 -2.65 4.99
CA ALA A 170 -10.54 -2.58 5.16
C ALA A 170 -10.93 -1.41 6.05
N LYS A 171 -10.25 -1.21 7.18
CA LYS A 171 -10.48 -0.07 8.08
C LYS A 171 -10.28 1.25 7.35
N LYS A 172 -9.17 1.41 6.64
CA LYS A 172 -8.89 2.60 5.84
C LYS A 172 -9.98 2.88 4.80
N TYR A 173 -10.43 1.85 4.08
CA TYR A 173 -11.50 1.99 3.10
C TYR A 173 -12.79 2.55 3.70
N PHE A 174 -13.20 2.07 4.88
CA PHE A 174 -14.40 2.57 5.55
C PHE A 174 -14.19 3.94 6.18
N ASP A 175 -12.99 4.23 6.68
CA ASP A 175 -12.61 5.57 7.15
C ASP A 175 -12.73 6.60 6.03
N ASP A 176 -12.22 6.30 4.83
CA ASP A 176 -12.31 7.16 3.64
C ASP A 176 -13.78 7.37 3.20
N LYS A 177 -14.65 6.41 3.49
CA LYS A 177 -16.11 6.54 3.26
C LYS A 177 -16.87 7.23 4.42
N GLY A 178 -16.15 7.64 5.47
CA GLY A 178 -16.68 8.37 6.63
C GLY A 178 -17.14 7.50 7.79
N TYR A 179 -16.85 6.21 7.80
CA TYR A 179 -17.17 5.28 8.89
C TYR A 179 -15.97 5.12 9.83
N LYS A 180 -15.62 6.17 10.57
CA LYS A 180 -14.45 6.19 11.47
C LYS A 180 -14.48 5.13 12.57
N ASN A 181 -15.67 4.73 13.01
CA ASN A 181 -15.87 3.76 14.07
C ASN A 181 -16.14 2.34 13.52
N ALA A 182 -15.87 2.08 12.22
CA ALA A 182 -16.03 0.75 11.67
C ALA A 182 -15.12 -0.27 12.36
N GLU A 183 -15.71 -1.39 12.76
CA GLU A 183 -15.02 -2.53 13.35
C GLU A 183 -14.89 -3.63 12.30
N ILE A 184 -13.69 -4.14 12.12
CA ILE A 184 -13.40 -5.20 11.16
C ILE A 184 -12.79 -6.38 11.91
N ASP A 185 -13.44 -7.51 11.82
CA ASP A 185 -12.91 -8.77 12.34
C ASP A 185 -12.81 -9.82 11.24
N ILE A 186 -11.72 -10.58 11.22
CA ILE A 186 -11.47 -11.66 10.28
C ILE A 186 -11.29 -12.94 11.06
N VAL A 187 -12.29 -13.81 10.95
CA VAL A 187 -12.32 -15.10 11.61
C VAL A 187 -11.87 -16.17 10.62
N GLN A 188 -11.02 -17.08 11.09
CA GLN A 188 -10.50 -18.19 10.31
C GLN A 188 -11.18 -19.48 10.75
N HIS A 189 -11.77 -20.19 9.79
CA HIS A 189 -12.39 -21.50 10.00
C HIS A 189 -11.59 -22.55 9.27
N GLU A 190 -10.98 -23.46 10.02
CA GLU A 190 -10.24 -24.60 9.46
C GLU A 190 -11.22 -25.62 8.85
N VAL A 191 -10.89 -26.11 7.66
CA VAL A 191 -11.64 -27.16 6.99
C VAL A 191 -11.09 -28.51 7.41
N ALA A 192 -11.87 -29.27 8.17
CA ALA A 192 -11.45 -30.56 8.73
C ALA A 192 -10.87 -31.49 7.66
N GLY A 193 -9.77 -32.17 7.99
CA GLY A 193 -9.10 -33.12 7.09
C GLY A 193 -8.31 -32.49 5.94
N THR A 194 -8.17 -31.17 5.91
CA THR A 194 -7.40 -30.46 4.88
C THR A 194 -6.59 -29.32 5.50
N ASN A 195 -5.56 -28.87 4.79
CA ASN A 195 -4.82 -27.67 5.19
C ASN A 195 -5.42 -26.38 4.57
N ASN A 196 -6.75 -26.30 4.60
CA ASN A 196 -7.50 -25.20 4.01
C ASN A 196 -8.26 -24.41 5.07
N VAL A 197 -8.47 -23.11 4.78
CA VAL A 197 -9.24 -22.21 5.66
C VAL A 197 -10.28 -21.43 4.87
N ILE A 198 -11.40 -21.17 5.51
CA ILE A 198 -12.42 -20.22 5.08
C ILE A 198 -12.25 -18.97 5.94
N LEU A 199 -12.26 -17.80 5.30
CA LEU A 199 -12.17 -16.52 5.99
C LEU A 199 -13.53 -15.85 6.02
N ASP A 200 -14.04 -15.59 7.21
CA ASP A 200 -15.21 -14.74 7.43
C ASP A 200 -14.75 -13.33 7.81
N VAL A 201 -14.97 -12.39 6.90
CA VAL A 201 -14.66 -10.96 7.08
C VAL A 201 -15.92 -10.27 7.58
N ASN A 202 -15.99 -10.08 8.89
CA ASN A 202 -17.13 -9.44 9.56
C ASN A 202 -16.86 -7.93 9.68
N ILE A 203 -17.77 -7.12 9.13
CA ILE A 203 -17.63 -5.68 9.08
C ILE A 203 -18.87 -5.04 9.70
N ASP A 204 -18.67 -4.40 10.85
CA ASP A 204 -19.66 -3.52 11.45
C ASP A 204 -19.28 -2.07 11.17
N LYS A 205 -19.97 -1.46 10.22
CA LYS A 205 -19.65 -0.11 9.76
C LYS A 205 -19.94 0.98 10.77
N LYS A 206 -20.81 0.71 11.75
CA LYS A 206 -21.39 1.75 12.64
C LYS A 206 -21.99 2.92 11.82
N ASP A 207 -22.18 4.05 12.46
CA ASP A 207 -22.69 5.26 11.82
C ASP A 207 -21.57 6.08 11.16
N LYS A 208 -21.96 6.86 10.15
CA LYS A 208 -21.03 7.82 9.54
C LYS A 208 -20.80 9.00 10.45
N MET A 209 -19.54 9.36 10.62
CA MET A 209 -19.16 10.56 11.36
C MET A 209 -19.60 11.83 10.61
N ARG A 210 -20.08 12.84 11.36
CA ARG A 210 -20.54 14.12 10.84
C ARG A 210 -19.95 15.26 11.65
N VAL A 211 -19.76 16.41 11.01
CA VAL A 211 -19.31 17.62 11.72
C VAL A 211 -20.45 18.24 12.47
N LYS A 212 -20.31 18.37 13.80
CA LYS A 212 -21.27 19.06 14.66
C LYS A 212 -21.03 20.56 14.66
N ARG A 213 -19.77 20.97 14.92
CA ARG A 213 -19.37 22.37 15.03
C ARG A 213 -17.95 22.56 14.52
N ILE A 214 -17.67 23.73 13.93
CA ILE A 214 -16.33 24.20 13.67
C ILE A 214 -16.12 25.46 14.53
N ILE A 215 -15.05 25.44 15.30
CA ILE A 215 -14.63 26.52 16.20
C ILE A 215 -13.37 27.12 15.59
N PHE A 216 -13.41 28.42 15.33
CA PHE A 216 -12.26 29.20 14.89
C PHE A 216 -11.71 30.02 16.03
N ASP A 217 -10.41 30.17 16.08
CA ASP A 217 -9.67 31.00 17.02
C ASP A 217 -8.61 31.81 16.25
N GLY A 218 -8.35 33.04 16.65
CA GLY A 218 -7.39 33.96 16.00
C GLY A 218 -7.93 34.65 14.73
N ASN A 219 -9.20 34.48 14.39
CA ASN A 219 -9.84 35.12 13.23
C ASN A 219 -10.40 36.51 13.58
N GLU A 220 -9.53 37.47 13.85
CA GLU A 220 -9.93 38.85 14.28
C GLU A 220 -10.41 39.72 13.10
N LYS A 221 -9.77 39.57 11.91
CA LYS A 221 -10.03 40.36 10.71
C LYS A 221 -11.19 39.82 9.88
N LEU A 222 -11.43 38.51 9.93
CA LEU A 222 -12.54 37.85 9.26
C LEU A 222 -13.52 37.21 10.25
N THR A 223 -14.81 37.56 10.09
CA THR A 223 -15.84 36.95 10.94
C THR A 223 -16.04 35.46 10.60
N ASP A 224 -16.37 34.66 11.60
CA ASP A 224 -16.76 33.25 11.46
C ASP A 224 -17.73 33.00 10.31
N GLY A 225 -18.71 33.87 10.12
CA GLY A 225 -19.70 33.73 9.05
C GLY A 225 -19.10 33.80 7.65
N LYS A 226 -18.12 34.67 7.41
CA LYS A 226 -17.40 34.79 6.14
C LYS A 226 -16.53 33.56 5.86
N ILE A 227 -15.85 33.09 6.91
CA ILE A 227 -15.02 31.89 6.85
C ILE A 227 -15.88 30.64 6.59
N LYS A 228 -16.91 30.44 7.40
CA LYS A 228 -17.85 29.32 7.24
C LYS A 228 -18.53 29.33 5.87
N GLY A 229 -18.88 30.49 5.36
CA GLY A 229 -19.45 30.67 4.03
C GLY A 229 -18.55 30.18 2.90
N SER A 230 -17.22 30.39 3.00
CA SER A 230 -16.25 29.94 2.01
C SER A 230 -16.09 28.43 1.99
N LEU A 231 -16.06 27.78 3.15
CA LEU A 231 -15.98 26.33 3.29
C LEU A 231 -17.21 25.64 2.71
N ILE A 232 -18.38 26.31 2.79
CA ILE A 232 -19.64 25.80 2.28
C ILE A 232 -19.70 25.93 0.75
N SER A 233 -19.28 27.07 0.20
CA SER A 233 -19.39 27.35 -1.25
C SER A 233 -18.54 26.39 -2.10
N LYS A 234 -17.38 25.98 -1.58
CA LYS A 234 -16.50 24.99 -2.24
C LYS A 234 -16.90 23.54 -2.01
N GLY A 235 -17.99 23.28 -1.29
CA GLY A 235 -18.54 21.94 -1.14
C GLY A 235 -17.83 21.05 -0.12
N ALA A 236 -16.77 21.51 0.56
CA ALA A 236 -16.00 20.71 1.49
C ALA A 236 -16.86 20.19 2.67
N PHE A 237 -17.69 21.01 3.29
CA PHE A 237 -18.52 20.58 4.43
C PHE A 237 -20.03 20.81 4.27
N GLY A 238 -20.55 21.29 3.17
CA GLY A 238 -21.97 21.67 3.09
C GLY A 238 -22.41 22.70 4.14
N LYS A 239 -23.65 23.12 4.09
CA LYS A 239 -24.17 24.11 5.03
C LYS A 239 -24.06 23.61 6.47
N ILE A 240 -23.10 24.13 7.22
CA ILE A 240 -23.01 23.98 8.67
C ILE A 240 -23.87 25.07 9.24
N HIS A 241 -25.11 24.75 9.61
CA HIS A 241 -25.96 25.69 10.32
C HIS A 241 -25.83 25.46 11.82
N GLU A 242 -25.25 26.41 12.52
CA GLU A 242 -25.56 26.58 13.93
C GLU A 242 -27.04 26.95 14.05
N ALA A 243 -27.79 26.07 14.69
CA ALA A 243 -29.14 26.30 15.20
C ALA A 243 -30.16 27.00 14.27
N SER A 244 -30.67 26.29 13.32
CA SER A 244 -32.05 26.48 12.89
C SER A 244 -32.75 25.13 12.90
N LYS A 245 -33.71 25.00 13.75
CA LYS A 245 -34.23 23.74 14.33
C LYS A 245 -34.94 22.76 13.40
N PHE A 246 -35.20 23.04 12.13
CA PHE A 246 -36.07 22.22 11.32
C PHE A 246 -35.65 21.88 9.89
N GLN A 247 -34.70 22.55 9.29
CA GLN A 247 -34.35 22.32 7.86
C GLN A 247 -33.07 21.49 7.60
N ASN A 248 -32.33 21.10 8.63
CA ASN A 248 -30.97 20.53 8.48
C ASN A 248 -30.83 19.04 8.78
N ILE A 249 -31.92 18.35 9.07
CA ILE A 249 -31.88 16.90 9.39
C ILE A 249 -31.33 16.05 8.22
N PHE A 250 -31.43 16.56 7.00
CA PHE A 250 -31.05 15.79 5.78
C PHE A 250 -29.72 16.21 5.12
N LYS A 251 -28.96 17.19 5.62
CA LYS A 251 -27.82 17.77 4.89
C LYS A 251 -26.51 17.93 5.66
N SER A 252 -26.33 17.31 6.82
CA SER A 252 -25.01 17.34 7.46
C SER A 252 -24.03 16.46 6.69
N LYS A 253 -22.95 17.07 6.16
CA LYS A 253 -21.98 16.33 5.39
C LYS A 253 -21.11 15.45 6.27
N LYS A 254 -20.82 14.28 5.73
CA LYS A 254 -19.96 13.26 6.32
C LYS A 254 -18.56 13.82 6.53
N PHE A 255 -17.98 13.56 7.69
CA PHE A 255 -16.58 13.85 7.94
C PHE A 255 -15.71 12.75 7.29
N THR A 256 -14.75 13.16 6.48
CA THR A 256 -13.66 12.31 5.96
C THR A 256 -12.36 13.10 6.03
N ASP A 257 -11.22 12.43 6.17
CA ASP A 257 -9.92 13.10 6.25
C ASP A 257 -9.58 13.87 4.97
N GLU A 258 -9.99 13.35 3.81
CA GLU A 258 -9.82 14.02 2.52
C GLU A 258 -10.56 15.35 2.48
N ARG A 259 -11.86 15.34 2.83
CA ARG A 259 -12.66 16.56 2.90
C ARG A 259 -12.14 17.57 3.93
N TYR A 260 -11.58 17.05 5.01
CA TYR A 260 -10.97 17.92 6.01
C TYR A 260 -9.71 18.62 5.47
N LYS A 261 -8.87 17.91 4.73
CA LYS A 261 -7.72 18.50 4.03
C LYS A 261 -8.14 19.55 3.01
N GLU A 262 -9.15 19.22 2.19
CA GLU A 262 -9.72 20.16 1.22
C GLU A 262 -10.27 21.42 1.91
N ALA A 263 -10.93 21.25 3.05
CA ALA A 263 -11.46 22.37 3.83
C ALA A 263 -10.36 23.28 4.37
N LYS A 264 -9.26 22.70 4.90
CA LYS A 264 -8.12 23.49 5.35
C LYS A 264 -7.49 24.30 4.21
N GLN A 265 -7.31 23.67 3.05
CA GLN A 265 -6.80 24.38 1.88
C GLN A 265 -7.77 25.47 1.41
N ALA A 266 -9.07 25.19 1.39
CA ALA A 266 -10.09 26.16 1.02
C ALA A 266 -10.16 27.37 1.99
N LEU A 267 -9.83 27.15 3.26
CA LEU A 267 -9.71 28.21 4.25
C LEU A 267 -8.54 29.15 3.93
N ILE A 268 -7.35 28.60 3.73
CA ILE A 268 -6.17 29.39 3.37
C ILE A 268 -6.36 30.10 2.03
N ASP A 269 -6.88 29.40 1.01
CA ASP A 269 -7.21 30.02 -0.27
C ASP A 269 -8.17 31.21 -0.10
N LYS A 270 -9.09 31.16 0.87
CA LYS A 270 -10.02 32.26 1.10
C LYS A 270 -9.35 33.47 1.72
N TYR A 271 -8.43 33.24 2.65
CA TYR A 271 -7.60 34.32 3.19
C TYR A 271 -6.74 34.95 2.09
N ASN A 272 -6.09 34.14 1.27
CA ASN A 272 -5.30 34.61 0.13
C ASN A 272 -6.14 35.38 -0.90
N GLU A 273 -7.39 34.97 -1.16
CA GLU A 273 -8.33 35.71 -2.01
C GLU A 273 -8.62 37.13 -1.49
N LEU A 274 -8.56 37.30 -0.19
CA LEU A 274 -8.85 38.58 0.50
C LEU A 274 -7.60 39.40 0.75
N GLY A 275 -6.43 38.94 0.31
CA GLY A 275 -5.15 39.61 0.42
C GLY A 275 -4.31 39.24 1.66
N PHE A 276 -4.75 38.29 2.45
CA PHE A 276 -3.98 37.78 3.59
C PHE A 276 -3.02 36.68 3.14
N ARG A 277 -1.91 37.08 2.55
CA ARG A 277 -0.91 36.21 1.94
C ARG A 277 -0.29 35.23 2.93
N ASP A 278 0.01 35.72 4.13
CA ASP A 278 0.74 34.96 5.15
C ASP A 278 -0.20 34.20 6.10
N ALA A 279 -1.48 34.15 5.76
CA ALA A 279 -2.45 33.40 6.56
C ALA A 279 -2.08 31.94 6.69
N ALA A 280 -2.02 31.44 7.91
CA ALA A 280 -1.63 30.09 8.23
C ALA A 280 -2.53 29.46 9.30
N ILE A 281 -2.68 28.14 9.22
CA ILE A 281 -3.29 27.37 10.31
C ILE A 281 -2.18 26.99 11.28
N LEU A 282 -2.21 27.56 12.49
CA LEU A 282 -1.23 27.31 13.53
C LEU A 282 -1.47 25.95 14.22
N GLU A 283 -2.73 25.65 14.47
CA GLU A 283 -3.15 24.43 15.17
C GLU A 283 -4.50 23.98 14.64
N ASP A 284 -4.67 22.68 14.47
CA ASP A 284 -5.95 22.10 14.15
C ASP A 284 -6.18 20.79 14.92
N SER A 285 -7.38 20.58 15.38
CA SER A 285 -7.74 19.33 16.06
C SER A 285 -9.17 18.90 15.75
N VAL A 286 -9.36 17.59 15.69
CA VAL A 286 -10.67 16.95 15.52
C VAL A 286 -10.90 16.06 16.71
N TYR A 287 -11.97 16.34 17.47
CA TYR A 287 -12.30 15.58 18.66
C TYR A 287 -13.76 15.11 18.63
N SER A 288 -14.00 13.93 19.17
CA SER A 288 -15.35 13.35 19.24
C SER A 288 -16.23 14.19 20.13
N TYR A 289 -17.43 14.50 19.66
CA TYR A 289 -18.51 15.09 20.45
C TYR A 289 -19.43 13.99 20.99
N ASP A 290 -19.80 13.05 20.14
CA ASP A 290 -20.54 11.84 20.43
C ASP A 290 -20.16 10.73 19.42
N ASP A 291 -20.82 9.57 19.50
CA ASP A 291 -20.50 8.41 18.63
C ASP A 291 -20.70 8.69 17.12
N LYS A 292 -21.40 9.76 16.76
CA LYS A 292 -21.77 10.10 15.38
C LYS A 292 -21.26 11.47 14.93
N HIS A 293 -20.73 12.28 15.86
CA HIS A 293 -20.34 13.64 15.56
C HIS A 293 -18.94 13.99 16.09
N VAL A 294 -18.25 14.84 15.30
CA VAL A 294 -16.99 15.44 15.68
C VAL A 294 -17.13 16.97 15.74
N ASN A 295 -16.38 17.57 16.63
CA ASN A 295 -16.08 19.00 16.58
C ASN A 295 -14.69 19.21 15.96
N ILE A 296 -14.55 20.30 15.23
CA ILE A 296 -13.28 20.71 14.63
C ILE A 296 -12.88 22.04 15.28
N TYR A 297 -11.66 22.11 15.77
CA TYR A 297 -11.03 23.34 16.25
C TYR A 297 -9.93 23.72 15.26
N VAL A 298 -9.88 25.00 14.88
CA VAL A 298 -8.88 25.53 13.97
C VAL A 298 -8.40 26.87 14.50
N LYS A 299 -7.12 26.96 14.81
CA LYS A 299 -6.47 28.20 15.18
C LYS A 299 -5.75 28.79 13.98
N VAL A 300 -6.12 30.00 13.61
CA VAL A 300 -5.61 30.70 12.42
C VAL A 300 -4.77 31.89 12.85
N ASP A 301 -3.65 32.08 12.18
CA ASP A 301 -2.96 33.37 12.12
C ASP A 301 -3.33 34.01 10.79
N GLU A 302 -3.97 35.15 10.82
CA GLU A 302 -4.45 35.82 9.61
C GLU A 302 -3.34 36.58 8.88
N GLY A 303 -2.25 36.93 9.57
CA GLY A 303 -1.20 37.79 9.03
C GLY A 303 -1.71 39.18 8.60
N ASP A 304 -0.93 39.92 7.86
CA ASP A 304 -1.31 41.23 7.34
C ASP A 304 -1.94 41.13 5.94
N LYS A 305 -2.71 42.19 5.62
CA LYS A 305 -3.35 42.30 4.31
C LYS A 305 -2.44 43.05 3.37
N TYR A 306 -2.14 42.45 2.22
CA TYR A 306 -1.22 42.96 1.23
C TYR A 306 -1.92 43.55 0.00
N TYR A 307 -1.27 44.59 -0.58
CA TYR A 307 -1.71 45.28 -1.76
C TYR A 307 -0.62 45.27 -2.84
N ILE A 308 -1.02 45.33 -4.09
CA ILE A 308 -0.11 45.36 -5.23
C ILE A 308 0.46 46.80 -5.32
N ARG A 309 1.78 46.95 -5.21
CA ARG A 309 2.47 48.21 -5.42
C ARG A 309 2.88 48.41 -6.87
N ASN A 310 3.47 47.36 -7.50
CA ASN A 310 3.88 47.41 -8.87
C ASN A 310 3.81 46.02 -9.52
N ILE A 311 3.54 45.98 -10.84
CA ILE A 311 3.60 44.77 -11.68
C ILE A 311 4.52 45.06 -12.84
N THR A 312 5.60 44.30 -12.99
CA THR A 312 6.55 44.39 -14.08
C THR A 312 6.56 43.08 -14.87
N TRP A 313 6.74 43.18 -16.19
CA TRP A 313 6.86 42.03 -17.08
C TRP A 313 8.27 41.94 -17.61
N VAL A 314 8.85 40.76 -17.61
CA VAL A 314 10.21 40.49 -18.08
C VAL A 314 10.20 39.26 -18.96
N GLY A 315 10.80 39.36 -20.13
CA GLY A 315 10.90 38.25 -21.12
C GLY A 315 9.77 38.11 -22.10
N ASN A 316 8.79 39.03 -22.07
CA ASN A 316 7.66 39.08 -23.00
C ASN A 316 8.04 39.80 -24.32
N THR A 317 8.72 39.11 -25.24
CA THR A 317 9.17 39.68 -26.50
C THR A 317 8.10 39.60 -27.61
N VAL A 318 7.22 38.63 -27.53
CA VAL A 318 6.15 38.38 -28.53
C VAL A 318 4.88 39.15 -28.21
N VAL A 319 4.58 39.33 -26.92
CA VAL A 319 3.33 39.98 -26.47
C VAL A 319 3.65 41.29 -25.75
N THR A 320 2.91 42.31 -26.07
CA THR A 320 3.12 43.63 -25.44
C THR A 320 2.71 43.64 -23.98
N THR A 321 3.43 44.37 -23.18
CA THR A 321 3.13 44.57 -21.74
C THR A 321 1.72 45.11 -21.51
N ASP A 322 1.26 46.02 -22.36
CA ASP A 322 -0.09 46.61 -22.26
C ASP A 322 -1.19 45.56 -22.45
N TYR A 323 -1.02 44.63 -23.40
CA TYR A 323 -1.96 43.53 -23.60
C TYR A 323 -1.97 42.60 -22.39
N LEU A 324 -0.80 42.21 -21.89
CA LEU A 324 -0.69 41.35 -20.73
C LEU A 324 -1.30 41.97 -19.47
N ASN A 325 -1.10 43.25 -19.24
CA ASN A 325 -1.73 44.01 -18.15
C ASN A 325 -3.25 44.06 -18.30
N ALA A 326 -3.76 44.28 -19.52
CA ALA A 326 -5.19 44.28 -19.78
C ALA A 326 -5.83 42.94 -19.50
N VAL A 327 -5.18 41.84 -19.92
CA VAL A 327 -5.63 40.47 -19.63
C VAL A 327 -5.54 40.14 -18.15
N LEU A 328 -4.45 40.50 -17.50
CA LEU A 328 -4.29 40.24 -16.05
C LEU A 328 -5.38 40.95 -15.24
N GLY A 329 -5.76 42.17 -15.63
CA GLY A 329 -6.85 42.94 -15.03
C GLY A 329 -6.60 43.34 -13.56
N MET A 330 -5.35 43.26 -13.10
CA MET A 330 -4.92 43.69 -11.77
C MET A 330 -4.08 44.98 -11.88
N LYS A 331 -4.23 45.88 -10.92
CA LYS A 331 -3.62 47.19 -10.97
C LYS A 331 -2.94 47.54 -9.64
N ARG A 332 -2.08 48.54 -9.68
CA ARG A 332 -1.51 49.12 -8.48
C ARG A 332 -2.61 49.59 -7.50
N GLY A 333 -2.47 49.22 -6.24
CA GLY A 333 -3.44 49.50 -5.18
C GLY A 333 -4.53 48.44 -5.01
N ASP A 334 -4.62 47.47 -5.92
CA ASP A 334 -5.53 46.32 -5.77
C ASP A 334 -5.05 45.44 -4.63
N VAL A 335 -5.98 44.73 -4.03
CA VAL A 335 -5.66 43.69 -3.03
C VAL A 335 -4.88 42.56 -3.70
N TYR A 336 -3.78 42.13 -3.08
CA TYR A 336 -2.99 41.04 -3.57
C TYR A 336 -3.77 39.73 -3.49
N ASN A 337 -4.32 39.30 -4.62
CA ASN A 337 -5.09 38.07 -4.73
C ASN A 337 -4.35 37.05 -5.58
N GLN A 338 -3.53 36.23 -4.94
CA GLN A 338 -2.71 35.23 -5.61
C GLN A 338 -3.53 34.25 -6.44
N LYS A 339 -4.71 33.85 -5.95
CA LYS A 339 -5.59 32.93 -6.67
C LYS A 339 -6.18 33.55 -7.93
N GLN A 340 -6.64 34.79 -7.86
CA GLN A 340 -7.13 35.50 -9.04
C GLN A 340 -6.00 35.66 -10.07
N MET A 341 -4.80 36.00 -9.59
CA MET A 341 -3.62 36.08 -10.45
C MET A 341 -3.35 34.78 -11.18
N GLY A 342 -3.33 33.63 -10.47
CA GLY A 342 -3.15 32.32 -11.06
C GLY A 342 -4.20 32.00 -12.12
N LYS A 343 -5.46 32.34 -11.88
CA LYS A 343 -6.54 32.18 -12.87
C LYS A 343 -6.32 33.01 -14.10
N ARG A 344 -6.05 34.29 -13.96
CA ARG A 344 -5.82 35.20 -15.08
C ARG A 344 -4.57 34.90 -15.88
N LEU A 345 -3.59 34.22 -15.28
CA LEU A 345 -2.39 33.77 -15.96
C LEU A 345 -2.56 32.43 -16.69
N ARG A 346 -3.35 31.48 -16.14
CA ARG A 346 -3.32 30.08 -16.62
C ARG A 346 -4.67 29.39 -16.82
N GLU A 347 -5.70 29.72 -16.01
CA GLU A 347 -6.92 28.90 -15.93
C GLU A 347 -8.09 29.46 -16.76
N ASP A 348 -8.27 30.76 -16.79
CA ASP A 348 -9.37 31.39 -17.51
C ASP A 348 -9.24 31.17 -19.03
N ASP A 349 -10.37 31.14 -19.74
CA ASP A 349 -10.38 30.96 -21.20
C ASP A 349 -9.57 32.06 -21.92
N ASP A 350 -9.58 33.26 -21.39
CA ASP A 350 -8.83 34.43 -21.88
C ASP A 350 -7.51 34.67 -21.10
N ALA A 351 -7.00 33.67 -20.36
CA ALA A 351 -5.77 33.78 -19.56
C ALA A 351 -4.57 34.20 -20.45
N ALA A 352 -3.65 34.96 -19.86
CA ALA A 352 -2.45 35.44 -20.53
C ALA A 352 -1.62 34.31 -21.20
N GLY A 353 -1.49 33.16 -20.53
CA GLY A 353 -0.82 32.00 -21.09
C GLY A 353 -1.49 31.40 -22.33
N ASN A 354 -2.81 31.57 -22.48
CA ASN A 354 -3.54 31.04 -23.64
C ASN A 354 -3.18 31.76 -24.92
N TYR A 355 -2.80 33.05 -24.86
CA TYR A 355 -2.29 33.75 -26.02
C TYR A 355 -1.06 33.05 -26.60
N TYR A 356 -0.12 32.68 -25.74
CA TYR A 356 1.09 31.96 -26.13
C TYR A 356 0.76 30.57 -26.69
N TYR A 357 -0.08 29.81 -26.01
CA TYR A 357 -0.51 28.48 -26.48
C TYR A 357 -1.29 28.52 -27.80
N ASN A 358 -2.09 29.56 -28.04
CA ASN A 358 -2.84 29.68 -29.28
C ASN A 358 -1.97 30.13 -30.48
N ASN A 359 -0.76 30.59 -30.20
CA ASN A 359 0.22 31.01 -31.20
C ASN A 359 1.44 30.09 -31.28
N GLY A 360 1.31 28.82 -30.83
CA GLY A 360 2.34 27.81 -30.98
C GLY A 360 3.40 27.74 -29.88
N TYR A 361 3.38 28.62 -28.89
CA TYR A 361 4.38 28.66 -27.83
C TYR A 361 4.01 27.68 -26.71
N VAL A 362 4.07 26.38 -27.01
CA VAL A 362 3.67 25.29 -26.09
C VAL A 362 4.54 25.24 -24.82
N PHE A 363 5.78 25.68 -24.92
CA PHE A 363 6.76 25.67 -23.83
C PHE A 363 6.80 26.98 -23.06
N SER A 364 5.86 27.90 -23.34
CA SER A 364 5.79 29.16 -22.61
C SER A 364 5.35 28.96 -21.17
N ASN A 365 5.94 29.74 -20.29
CA ASN A 365 5.58 29.81 -18.87
C ASN A 365 5.58 31.25 -18.39
N ILE A 366 4.65 31.58 -17.52
CA ILE A 366 4.57 32.88 -16.83
C ILE A 366 4.61 32.63 -15.34
N ASP A 367 5.69 33.07 -14.70
CA ASP A 367 5.90 32.92 -13.26
C ASP A 367 5.81 34.28 -12.56
N PRO A 368 4.78 34.48 -11.72
CA PRO A 368 4.71 35.65 -10.85
C PRO A 368 5.71 35.49 -9.70
N VAL A 369 6.67 36.37 -9.61
CA VAL A 369 7.70 36.39 -8.54
C VAL A 369 7.54 37.65 -7.71
N GLU A 370 7.39 37.51 -6.42
CA GLU A 370 7.40 38.60 -5.48
C GLU A 370 8.86 39.06 -5.28
N VAL A 371 9.19 40.24 -5.80
CA VAL A 371 10.59 40.72 -5.80
C VAL A 371 10.89 41.65 -4.62
N ASN A 372 9.87 42.31 -4.09
CA ASN A 372 10.03 43.19 -2.92
C ASN A 372 8.73 43.28 -2.12
N ILE A 373 8.87 43.33 -0.80
CA ILE A 373 7.78 43.53 0.14
C ILE A 373 8.16 44.72 1.04
N ASP A 374 7.34 45.74 1.07
CA ASP A 374 7.56 46.93 1.85
C ASP A 374 6.28 47.27 2.63
N GLY A 375 6.30 46.95 3.93
CA GLY A 375 5.12 47.01 4.77
C GLY A 375 4.00 46.09 4.27
N ASP A 376 2.89 46.68 3.86
CA ASP A 376 1.71 46.01 3.34
C ASP A 376 1.67 45.94 1.80
N SER A 377 2.76 46.28 1.12
CA SER A 377 2.80 46.47 -0.32
C SER A 377 3.81 45.53 -1.01
N ILE A 378 3.38 44.90 -2.10
CA ILE A 378 4.16 43.86 -2.83
C ILE A 378 4.45 44.35 -4.25
N ASP A 379 5.72 44.24 -4.67
CA ASP A 379 6.14 44.35 -6.07
C ASP A 379 6.20 42.97 -6.68
N ILE A 380 5.58 42.79 -7.85
CA ILE A 380 5.48 41.52 -8.55
C ILE A 380 6.19 41.64 -9.90
N GLU A 381 7.09 40.72 -10.16
CA GLU A 381 7.74 40.53 -11.47
C GLU A 381 7.18 39.30 -12.16
N MET A 382 6.50 39.53 -13.27
CA MET A 382 5.99 38.46 -14.13
C MET A 382 7.10 38.00 -15.08
N ARG A 383 7.74 36.88 -14.76
CA ARG A 383 8.80 36.29 -15.58
C ARG A 383 8.20 35.43 -16.66
N VAL A 384 8.34 35.87 -17.91
CA VAL A 384 7.84 35.17 -19.08
C VAL A 384 8.97 34.41 -19.75
N THR A 385 8.80 33.12 -19.91
CA THR A 385 9.66 32.28 -20.76
C THR A 385 8.82 31.87 -21.94
N GLU A 386 9.11 32.38 -23.15
CA GLU A 386 8.27 32.15 -24.33
C GLU A 386 8.56 30.82 -25.01
N GLY A 387 9.83 30.42 -25.09
CA GLY A 387 10.28 29.21 -25.76
C GLY A 387 10.10 29.22 -27.29
N PRO A 388 10.42 28.13 -27.98
CA PRO A 388 10.22 28.04 -29.44
C PRO A 388 8.76 27.72 -29.79
N GLN A 389 8.34 28.14 -30.98
CA GLN A 389 7.06 27.76 -31.56
C GLN A 389 7.06 26.29 -31.96
N ALA A 390 5.96 25.59 -31.69
CA ALA A 390 5.74 24.21 -32.04
C ALA A 390 4.68 24.09 -33.16
N HIS A 391 4.94 23.20 -34.12
CA HIS A 391 4.00 22.82 -35.18
C HIS A 391 3.48 21.41 -34.95
N LEU A 392 2.26 21.13 -35.36
CA LEU A 392 1.67 19.82 -35.36
C LEU A 392 2.32 18.94 -36.44
N ASN A 393 3.01 17.89 -36.07
CA ASN A 393 3.63 16.98 -37.02
C ASN A 393 2.60 15.94 -37.53
N HIS A 394 1.91 15.26 -36.62
CA HIS A 394 0.92 14.23 -36.96
C HIS A 394 -0.31 14.33 -36.09
N VAL A 395 -1.47 14.02 -36.67
CA VAL A 395 -2.71 13.80 -35.93
C VAL A 395 -3.12 12.34 -36.08
N ARG A 396 -3.12 11.58 -35.00
CA ARG A 396 -3.52 10.18 -34.99
C ARG A 396 -4.89 10.06 -34.33
N ILE A 397 -5.77 9.28 -34.93
CA ILE A 397 -7.12 9.01 -34.45
C ILE A 397 -7.20 7.56 -34.03
N TYR A 398 -7.72 7.30 -32.84
CA TYR A 398 -7.90 5.97 -32.28
C TYR A 398 -9.30 5.82 -31.67
N GLY A 399 -9.84 4.60 -31.67
CA GLY A 399 -11.13 4.29 -31.04
C GLY A 399 -12.34 4.69 -31.89
N ASN A 400 -12.15 4.93 -33.18
CA ASN A 400 -13.22 5.27 -34.10
C ASN A 400 -13.90 4.03 -34.72
N ASP A 401 -14.25 3.05 -33.89
CA ASP A 401 -14.79 1.74 -34.33
C ASP A 401 -16.14 1.85 -35.05
N ARG A 402 -16.87 2.95 -34.86
CA ARG A 402 -18.19 3.18 -35.43
C ARG A 402 -18.21 4.24 -36.54
N LEU A 403 -17.12 4.99 -36.72
CA LEU A 403 -17.01 6.10 -37.66
C LEU A 403 -15.80 5.93 -38.55
N TYR A 404 -15.93 6.27 -39.84
CA TYR A 404 -14.78 6.34 -40.72
C TYR A 404 -13.84 7.47 -40.29
N GLU A 405 -12.54 7.24 -40.38
CA GLU A 405 -11.51 8.20 -39.97
C GLU A 405 -11.69 9.57 -40.66
N GLU A 406 -12.08 9.58 -41.93
CA GLU A 406 -12.32 10.81 -42.72
C GLU A 406 -13.40 11.69 -42.09
N VAL A 407 -14.46 11.09 -41.52
CA VAL A 407 -15.55 11.81 -40.87
C VAL A 407 -15.05 12.52 -39.63
N VAL A 408 -14.28 11.81 -38.80
CA VAL A 408 -13.67 12.40 -37.59
C VAL A 408 -12.63 13.45 -37.95
N ARG A 409 -11.81 13.19 -38.98
CA ARG A 409 -10.76 14.09 -39.46
C ARG A 409 -11.30 15.41 -40.00
N ARG A 410 -12.48 15.40 -40.60
CA ARG A 410 -13.17 16.60 -41.11
C ARG A 410 -13.57 17.58 -39.99
N GLU A 411 -13.86 17.07 -38.79
CA GLU A 411 -14.23 17.91 -37.65
C GLU A 411 -13.01 18.48 -36.90
N LEU A 412 -11.81 18.03 -37.28
CA LEU A 412 -10.58 18.59 -36.71
C LEU A 412 -10.30 19.98 -37.28
N ARG A 413 -10.14 20.94 -36.42
CA ARG A 413 -9.77 22.32 -36.75
C ARG A 413 -8.25 22.52 -36.90
N THR A 414 -7.50 21.45 -36.74
CA THR A 414 -6.03 21.46 -36.80
C THR A 414 -5.54 20.39 -37.76
N LYS A 415 -4.52 20.71 -38.53
CA LYS A 415 -3.92 19.83 -39.54
C LYS A 415 -2.43 19.67 -39.30
N PRO A 416 -1.80 18.58 -39.79
CA PRO A 416 -0.36 18.47 -39.80
C PRO A 416 0.28 19.68 -40.50
N GLY A 417 1.29 20.27 -39.89
CA GLY A 417 1.96 21.50 -40.38
C GLY A 417 1.45 22.79 -39.73
N ASP A 418 0.24 22.82 -39.19
CA ASP A 418 -0.29 23.99 -38.49
C ASP A 418 0.51 24.30 -37.20
N LEU A 419 0.54 25.57 -36.82
CA LEU A 419 1.00 25.96 -35.49
C LEU A 419 0.10 25.35 -34.43
N PHE A 420 0.71 24.95 -33.35
CA PHE A 420 -0.05 24.48 -32.18
C PHE A 420 -1.03 25.57 -31.73
N ASN A 421 -2.28 25.20 -31.56
CA ASN A 421 -3.32 26.09 -31.07
C ASN A 421 -4.23 25.36 -30.10
N LYS A 422 -4.15 25.73 -28.82
CA LYS A 422 -4.90 25.10 -27.73
C LYS A 422 -6.41 25.21 -27.92
N GLU A 423 -6.88 26.39 -28.33
CA GLU A 423 -8.30 26.64 -28.53
C GLU A 423 -8.87 25.80 -29.68
N ALA A 424 -8.15 25.72 -30.82
CA ALA A 424 -8.55 24.90 -31.96
C ALA A 424 -8.62 23.41 -31.59
N LEU A 425 -7.67 22.90 -30.78
CA LEU A 425 -7.69 21.53 -30.28
C LEU A 425 -8.87 21.29 -29.35
N GLN A 426 -9.15 22.21 -28.43
CA GLN A 426 -10.29 22.07 -27.50
C GLN A 426 -11.64 22.13 -28.27
N ARG A 427 -11.75 22.97 -29.31
CA ARG A 427 -12.94 23.00 -30.17
C ARG A 427 -13.10 21.68 -30.92
N SER A 428 -12.02 21.17 -31.53
CA SER A 428 -12.03 19.85 -32.17
C SER A 428 -12.48 18.73 -31.26
N ALA A 429 -11.97 18.71 -30.02
CA ALA A 429 -12.36 17.71 -29.01
C ALA A 429 -13.87 17.81 -28.69
N ARG A 430 -14.43 19.03 -28.57
CA ARG A 430 -15.87 19.23 -28.33
C ARG A 430 -16.72 18.81 -29.53
N ASP A 431 -16.27 19.17 -30.72
CA ASP A 431 -16.99 18.83 -31.96
C ASP A 431 -17.06 17.31 -32.15
N ILE A 432 -15.95 16.60 -31.92
CA ILE A 432 -15.90 15.12 -31.95
C ILE A 432 -16.76 14.49 -30.81
N ALA A 433 -16.73 15.02 -29.59
CA ALA A 433 -17.52 14.49 -28.48
C ALA A 433 -19.04 14.66 -28.71
N SER A 434 -19.48 15.54 -29.63
CA SER A 434 -20.87 15.76 -29.99
C SER A 434 -21.38 14.85 -31.13
N MET A 435 -20.49 14.08 -31.75
CA MET A 435 -20.81 13.10 -32.79
C MET A 435 -21.29 11.77 -32.24
#